data_0aa9ce436cae69afd15f98a8487cd74d
#
_entry.id   0aa9ce436cae69afd15f98a8487cd74d
#
_cell.length_a   1.000
_cell.length_b   1.000
_cell.length_c   1.000
_cell.angle_alpha   90.00
_cell.angle_beta   90.00
_cell.angle_gamma   90.00
#
_symmetry.space_group_name_H-M   'P 1'
#
loop_
_entity.id
_entity.type
_entity.pdbx_description
1 polymer ?
#
loop_
_entity_poly.entity_id
_entity_poly.type
_entity_poly.pdbx_seq_one_letter_code
_entity_poly.pdbx_strand_id
1 'polypeptide(L)'
;GNVSVGGTLTYEDVTNVDSVGIITAQAGIKIGAGQSISAVSGVITYYGDGSQLEGIQSGTADFVGFGTLITAGTPVIVRTDGKVQAVEGSGVPDAPTVGTDTQFESGAAIRMASVFHPPSSRTIIGFADYNDSSKGKSSSLAVTGGSTNTVAAGSVYEWEAGDMRFLSMAYDPDTQRVIYHYADNGNNNYCTWRVSEVENDGTMHFSSPNVYYSAAMGQQSSAVYDTTNNRIVFMWPNGTSELRSTTGTVTGGNTNSLTLGNTQTVESGSIGHTSALWHSAAEKTIIFYQHGGQSNNGYYSVGTHNGQTGSSDGQNWSTAAAFTSTGITNVGSVYDSYNERVVVAYRDTGNSNHGYARVGSLSGETITWGTAVGFNTNGDTDHMRMAFDASTNNIVISYVDANNSGEASVKVGKVNATDNSISFSSKVD
;
A
#
# COMPACT_ATOMS: atom_id res chain seq x y z
N GLY A 1 29.65 -51.14 44.02
CA GLY A 1 30.78 -50.50 44.68
C GLY A 1 31.41 -49.48 43.77
N ASN A 2 32.02 -48.42 44.28
CA ASN A 2 32.69 -47.41 43.53
C ASN A 2 34.08 -47.97 43.10
N VAL A 3 34.42 -47.86 41.82
CA VAL A 3 35.75 -48.13 41.32
C VAL A 3 36.52 -46.81 41.18
N SER A 4 37.63 -46.64 41.92
CA SER A 4 38.51 -45.50 41.80
C SER A 4 39.77 -45.94 41.06
N VAL A 5 40.06 -45.41 39.91
CA VAL A 5 41.28 -45.69 39.16
C VAL A 5 42.25 -44.54 39.35
N GLY A 6 43.34 -44.74 40.10
CA GLY A 6 44.35 -43.73 40.41
C GLY A 6 45.38 -43.49 39.31
N GLY A 7 45.17 -44.01 38.09
CA GLY A 7 46.06 -43.87 36.94
C GLY A 7 45.30 -43.85 35.63
N THR A 8 46.03 -44.01 34.50
CA THR A 8 45.42 -44.04 33.17
C THR A 8 44.71 -45.38 32.94
N LEU A 9 43.41 -45.36 32.68
CA LEU A 9 42.67 -46.52 32.17
C LEU A 9 42.79 -46.51 30.64
N THR A 10 43.58 -47.41 30.09
CA THR A 10 43.68 -47.61 28.62
C THR A 10 42.80 -48.79 28.23
N TYR A 11 41.78 -48.52 27.46
CA TYR A 11 40.91 -49.56 26.87
C TYR A 11 41.02 -49.52 25.36
N GLU A 12 41.23 -50.66 24.74
CA GLU A 12 41.31 -50.74 23.26
C GLU A 12 39.93 -50.69 22.58
N ASP A 13 38.86 -51.14 23.28
CA ASP A 13 37.50 -51.19 22.75
C ASP A 13 36.45 -50.83 23.81
N VAL A 14 36.25 -49.55 24.09
CA VAL A 14 35.07 -49.10 24.85
C VAL A 14 33.95 -48.79 23.88
N THR A 15 32.99 -49.70 23.76
CA THR A 15 31.83 -49.52 22.87
C THR A 15 30.79 -48.54 23.45
N ASN A 16 30.78 -48.31 24.74
CA ASN A 16 29.86 -47.38 25.37
C ASN A 16 30.38 -46.85 26.74
N VAL A 17 30.30 -45.55 26.95
CA VAL A 17 30.48 -44.91 28.25
C VAL A 17 29.21 -44.27 28.66
N ASP A 18 28.49 -44.87 29.62
CA ASP A 18 27.27 -44.31 30.17
C ASP A 18 27.59 -43.54 31.47
N SER A 19 27.30 -42.24 31.48
CA SER A 19 27.56 -41.37 32.63
C SER A 19 26.24 -40.66 33.04
N VAL A 20 25.82 -40.89 34.26
CA VAL A 20 24.64 -40.24 34.86
C VAL A 20 24.99 -38.89 35.50
N GLY A 21 26.06 -38.27 35.07
CA GLY A 21 26.51 -37.02 35.68
C GLY A 21 27.39 -36.20 34.73
N ILE A 22 28.34 -35.49 35.28
CA ILE A 22 29.27 -34.63 34.56
C ILE A 22 30.48 -35.45 34.08
N ILE A 23 30.80 -35.36 32.80
CA ILE A 23 32.09 -35.83 32.28
C ILE A 23 33.04 -34.63 32.27
N THR A 24 34.14 -34.71 33.06
CA THR A 24 35.17 -33.68 33.09
C THR A 24 36.37 -34.15 32.29
N ALA A 25 36.65 -33.54 31.14
CA ALA A 25 37.82 -33.80 30.32
C ALA A 25 38.80 -32.61 30.43
N GLN A 26 39.91 -32.75 31.18
CA GLN A 26 40.86 -31.64 31.40
C GLN A 26 41.71 -31.29 30.18
N ALA A 27 41.87 -32.22 29.23
CA ALA A 27 42.65 -32.03 28.01
C ALA A 27 41.80 -31.98 26.73
N GLY A 28 40.47 -31.92 26.87
CA GLY A 28 39.52 -31.86 25.77
C GLY A 28 38.93 -33.22 25.35
N ILE A 29 37.91 -33.19 24.54
CA ILE A 29 37.24 -34.35 23.94
C ILE A 29 37.47 -34.30 22.43
N LYS A 30 38.09 -35.37 21.86
CA LYS A 30 38.24 -35.54 20.41
C LYS A 30 37.11 -36.41 19.90
N ILE A 31 36.39 -35.92 18.92
CA ILE A 31 35.32 -36.63 18.20
C ILE A 31 35.88 -37.02 16.85
N GLY A 32 35.76 -38.30 16.48
CA GLY A 32 36.24 -38.81 15.19
C GLY A 32 35.44 -38.24 13.99
N ALA A 33 36.05 -38.29 12.81
CA ALA A 33 35.36 -37.86 11.58
C ALA A 33 34.08 -38.64 11.36
N GLY A 34 33.01 -37.94 11.06
CA GLY A 34 31.68 -38.51 10.84
C GLY A 34 30.90 -38.85 12.14
N GLN A 35 31.44 -38.52 13.32
CA GLN A 35 30.78 -38.68 14.61
C GLN A 35 30.19 -37.36 15.12
N SER A 36 29.24 -37.41 16.03
CA SER A 36 28.53 -36.22 16.52
C SER A 36 28.34 -36.23 18.04
N ILE A 37 28.22 -35.04 18.63
CA ILE A 37 27.65 -34.84 19.96
C ILE A 37 26.24 -34.39 19.76
N SER A 38 25.25 -35.14 20.28
CA SER A 38 23.82 -34.83 20.15
C SER A 38 23.11 -34.94 21.49
N ALA A 39 22.12 -34.09 21.68
CA ALA A 39 21.16 -34.24 22.78
C ALA A 39 19.92 -35.04 22.25
N VAL A 40 19.47 -36.04 23.02
CA VAL A 40 18.26 -36.80 22.71
C VAL A 40 17.03 -35.93 22.87
N SER A 41 17.06 -34.96 23.79
CA SER A 41 16.05 -33.91 23.97
C SER A 41 16.70 -32.68 24.57
N GLY A 42 16.19 -31.48 24.25
CA GLY A 42 16.75 -30.22 24.68
C GLY A 42 17.84 -29.67 23.73
N VAL A 43 18.70 -28.82 24.28
CA VAL A 43 19.77 -28.14 23.52
C VAL A 43 21.13 -28.50 24.07
N ILE A 44 22.14 -28.52 23.22
CA ILE A 44 23.56 -28.54 23.62
C ILE A 44 23.99 -27.09 23.74
N THR A 45 24.45 -26.70 24.92
CA THR A 45 24.96 -25.34 25.16
C THR A 45 26.48 -25.37 25.25
N TYR A 46 27.12 -24.56 24.44
CA TYR A 46 28.57 -24.35 24.50
C TYR A 46 28.86 -23.05 25.27
N TYR A 47 29.72 -23.15 26.28
CA TYR A 47 30.19 -22.00 27.05
C TYR A 47 31.70 -21.82 26.78
N GLY A 48 32.10 -20.78 26.07
CA GLY A 48 33.47 -20.47 25.76
C GLY A 48 33.62 -19.59 24.52
N ASP A 49 34.89 -19.34 24.12
CA ASP A 49 35.19 -18.67 22.88
C ASP A 49 34.85 -19.57 21.68
N GLY A 50 33.84 -19.20 20.96
CA GLY A 50 33.35 -19.90 19.76
C GLY A 50 34.14 -19.59 18.48
N SER A 51 35.19 -18.79 18.55
CA SER A 51 35.93 -18.29 17.37
C SER A 51 36.56 -19.40 16.51
N GLN A 52 36.78 -20.60 17.08
CA GLN A 52 37.32 -21.77 16.40
C GLN A 52 36.26 -22.81 16.00
N LEU A 53 34.96 -22.49 16.18
CA LEU A 53 33.91 -23.38 15.75
C LEU A 53 33.67 -23.14 14.26
N GLU A 54 34.07 -24.09 13.42
CA GLU A 54 33.85 -24.06 11.96
C GLU A 54 32.61 -24.90 11.60
N GLY A 55 31.93 -24.53 10.51
CA GLY A 55 30.79 -25.28 9.99
C GLY A 55 29.54 -25.21 10.89
N ILE A 56 29.55 -24.35 11.91
CA ILE A 56 28.29 -23.97 12.52
C ILE A 56 27.49 -23.26 11.42
N GLN A 57 26.56 -23.99 10.83
CA GLN A 57 25.39 -23.31 10.39
C GLN A 57 24.83 -22.67 11.68
N SER A 58 25.17 -21.40 11.91
CA SER A 58 24.37 -20.55 12.78
C SER A 58 22.95 -20.90 12.39
N GLY A 59 22.23 -21.54 13.34
CA GLY A 59 20.82 -21.80 13.10
C GLY A 59 20.37 -20.50 12.52
N THR A 60 20.12 -20.48 11.24
CA THR A 60 19.60 -19.35 10.58
C THR A 60 18.32 -19.10 11.34
N ALA A 61 18.36 -18.21 12.34
CA ALA A 61 17.24 -17.35 12.43
C ALA A 61 17.17 -16.83 11.00
N ASP A 62 16.33 -17.43 10.16
CA ASP A 62 15.93 -16.85 8.91
C ASP A 62 15.27 -15.55 9.35
N PHE A 63 16.11 -14.53 9.48
CA PHE A 63 15.64 -13.19 9.65
C PHE A 63 15.02 -12.86 8.30
N VAL A 64 13.75 -13.11 8.18
CA VAL A 64 12.97 -12.65 7.03
C VAL A 64 13.14 -11.14 7.07
N GLY A 65 13.94 -10.61 6.14
CA GLY A 65 14.11 -9.18 5.99
C GLY A 65 12.73 -8.57 5.78
N PHE A 66 12.40 -7.58 6.57
CA PHE A 66 11.21 -6.77 6.32
C PHE A 66 11.61 -5.73 5.25
N GLY A 67 11.06 -5.87 4.05
CA GLY A 67 11.37 -5.00 2.92
C GLY A 67 12.48 -5.52 2.00
N THR A 68 13.29 -4.63 1.45
CA THR A 68 14.35 -4.91 0.48
C THR A 68 15.55 -5.66 1.09
N LEU A 69 16.37 -6.26 0.23
CA LEU A 69 17.64 -6.89 0.60
C LEU A 69 18.49 -5.95 1.47
N ILE A 70 18.78 -6.39 2.70
CA ILE A 70 19.70 -5.67 3.58
C ILE A 70 21.12 -5.92 3.08
N THR A 71 21.82 -4.85 2.69
CA THR A 71 23.20 -4.93 2.23
C THR A 71 24.13 -5.28 3.41
N ALA A 72 25.14 -6.09 3.18
CA ALA A 72 26.14 -6.40 4.21
C ALA A 72 26.76 -5.11 4.78
N GLY A 73 26.79 -5.01 6.12
CA GLY A 73 27.26 -3.81 6.85
C GLY A 73 26.18 -2.79 7.20
N THR A 74 24.93 -2.97 6.76
CA THR A 74 23.82 -2.11 7.19
C THR A 74 23.44 -2.42 8.64
N PRO A 75 23.38 -1.43 9.55
CA PRO A 75 22.84 -1.62 10.89
C PRO A 75 21.38 -2.09 10.81
N VAL A 76 21.01 -3.04 11.64
CA VAL A 76 19.64 -3.58 11.66
C VAL A 76 19.06 -3.56 13.07
N ILE A 77 17.74 -3.43 13.16
CA ILE A 77 16.98 -3.68 14.37
C ILE A 77 16.13 -4.93 14.19
N VAL A 78 15.95 -5.68 15.27
CA VAL A 78 14.98 -6.78 15.32
C VAL A 78 13.66 -6.21 15.79
N ARG A 79 12.63 -6.40 14.99
CA ARG A 79 11.26 -5.94 15.29
C ARG A 79 10.58 -6.89 16.26
N THR A 80 9.49 -6.45 16.86
CA THR A 80 8.67 -7.27 17.78
C THR A 80 8.02 -8.47 17.09
N ASP A 81 7.88 -8.44 15.76
CA ASP A 81 7.39 -9.54 14.92
C ASP A 81 8.49 -10.58 14.54
N GLY A 82 9.71 -10.41 15.06
CA GLY A 82 10.86 -11.28 14.80
C GLY A 82 11.58 -11.04 13.47
N LYS A 83 11.12 -10.08 12.66
CA LYS A 83 11.80 -9.68 11.40
C LYS A 83 12.93 -8.70 11.68
N VAL A 84 13.93 -8.64 10.81
CA VAL A 84 14.96 -7.62 10.83
C VAL A 84 14.67 -6.51 9.85
N GLN A 85 14.88 -5.28 10.29
CA GLN A 85 14.73 -4.08 9.49
C GLN A 85 16.06 -3.31 9.49
N ALA A 86 16.47 -2.80 8.32
CA ALA A 86 17.61 -1.89 8.24
C ALA A 86 17.32 -0.64 9.11
N VAL A 87 18.32 -0.20 9.88
CA VAL A 87 18.28 1.13 10.49
C VAL A 87 18.54 2.13 9.39
N GLU A 88 17.47 2.57 8.76
CA GLU A 88 17.58 3.68 7.84
C GLU A 88 17.72 4.98 8.65
N GLY A 89 18.73 5.76 8.32
CA GLY A 89 18.87 7.09 8.91
C GLY A 89 17.60 7.91 8.65
N SER A 90 17.21 8.75 9.61
CA SER A 90 16.13 9.76 9.46
C SER A 90 16.50 10.87 8.45
N GLY A 91 17.32 10.52 7.46
CA GLY A 91 17.77 11.47 6.44
C GLY A 91 16.63 11.95 5.55
N VAL A 92 16.71 13.19 5.12
CA VAL A 92 15.86 13.72 4.05
C VAL A 92 16.12 12.88 2.79
N PRO A 93 15.09 12.31 2.14
CA PRO A 93 15.29 11.54 0.92
C PRO A 93 15.81 12.42 -0.22
N ASP A 94 16.50 11.79 -1.18
CA ASP A 94 16.94 12.49 -2.38
C ASP A 94 15.73 12.97 -3.20
N ALA A 95 15.93 14.07 -3.93
CA ALA A 95 14.93 14.54 -4.88
C ALA A 95 14.75 13.51 -6.02
N PRO A 96 13.52 13.32 -6.53
CA PRO A 96 13.31 12.39 -7.60
C PRO A 96 13.96 12.87 -8.90
N THR A 97 14.39 11.93 -9.74
CA THR A 97 14.76 12.22 -11.12
C THR A 97 13.54 12.04 -12.00
N VAL A 98 13.14 13.10 -12.69
CA VAL A 98 12.02 13.09 -13.62
C VAL A 98 12.52 12.81 -15.03
N GLY A 99 11.87 11.91 -15.75
CA GLY A 99 12.15 11.60 -17.14
C GLY A 99 11.56 12.63 -18.10
N THR A 100 11.69 12.37 -19.41
CA THR A 100 11.09 13.23 -20.42
C THR A 100 9.56 13.04 -20.46
N ASP A 101 8.83 14.14 -20.62
CA ASP A 101 7.38 14.13 -20.76
C ASP A 101 6.93 13.31 -21.96
N THR A 102 5.85 12.57 -21.78
CA THR A 102 5.20 11.82 -22.86
C THR A 102 3.71 12.16 -22.89
N GLN A 103 3.27 12.68 -24.02
CA GLN A 103 1.86 12.96 -24.24
C GLN A 103 1.13 11.66 -24.61
N PHE A 104 0.08 11.31 -23.87
CA PHE A 104 -0.78 10.13 -24.14
C PHE A 104 -2.12 10.50 -24.77
N GLU A 105 -2.52 11.77 -24.70
CA GLU A 105 -3.74 12.33 -25.32
C GLU A 105 -3.44 13.72 -25.88
N SER A 106 -3.95 14.02 -27.09
CA SER A 106 -3.74 15.31 -27.72
C SER A 106 -4.64 16.42 -27.20
N GLY A 107 -5.74 16.05 -26.55
CA GLY A 107 -6.70 16.95 -25.94
C GLY A 107 -6.47 17.17 -24.45
N ALA A 108 -7.37 17.90 -23.82
CA ALA A 108 -7.35 18.10 -22.37
C ALA A 108 -7.91 16.87 -21.65
N ALA A 109 -7.04 16.09 -21.01
CA ALA A 109 -7.42 14.99 -20.14
C ALA A 109 -7.72 15.50 -18.73
N ILE A 110 -8.91 15.22 -18.21
CA ILE A 110 -9.36 15.62 -16.88
C ILE A 110 -9.90 14.41 -16.10
N ARG A 111 -10.11 14.55 -14.79
CA ARG A 111 -10.73 13.52 -13.91
C ARG A 111 -10.02 12.18 -14.00
N MET A 112 -8.71 12.19 -13.90
CA MET A 112 -7.85 11.03 -14.12
C MET A 112 -7.78 10.12 -12.91
N ALA A 113 -7.70 8.81 -13.21
CA ALA A 113 -7.29 7.77 -12.26
C ALA A 113 -6.34 6.81 -12.98
N SER A 114 -5.52 6.10 -12.21
CA SER A 114 -4.60 5.12 -12.77
C SER A 114 -4.44 3.91 -11.86
N VAL A 115 -4.06 2.79 -12.46
CA VAL A 115 -3.73 1.55 -11.76
C VAL A 115 -2.64 0.80 -12.51
N PHE A 116 -1.76 0.15 -11.79
CA PHE A 116 -0.76 -0.72 -12.39
C PHE A 116 -1.36 -2.09 -12.71
N HIS A 117 -1.09 -2.60 -13.92
CA HIS A 117 -1.50 -3.92 -14.39
C HIS A 117 -0.26 -4.81 -14.51
N PRO A 118 0.06 -5.63 -13.48
CA PRO A 118 1.28 -6.43 -13.44
C PRO A 118 1.49 -7.37 -14.62
N PRO A 119 0.46 -8.10 -15.13
CA PRO A 119 0.67 -9.03 -16.23
C PRO A 119 1.22 -8.38 -17.50
N SER A 120 0.78 -7.17 -17.84
CA SER A 120 1.30 -6.42 -19.00
C SER A 120 2.47 -5.50 -18.64
N SER A 121 2.84 -5.39 -17.38
CA SER A 121 3.84 -4.43 -16.87
C SER A 121 3.54 -2.98 -17.30
N ARG A 122 2.25 -2.59 -17.36
CA ARG A 122 1.80 -1.28 -17.80
C ARG A 122 0.99 -0.58 -16.72
N THR A 123 1.04 0.73 -16.71
CA THR A 123 0.08 1.56 -15.96
C THR A 123 -1.10 1.87 -16.88
N ILE A 124 -2.30 1.51 -16.45
CA ILE A 124 -3.53 1.87 -17.15
C ILE A 124 -4.02 3.19 -16.57
N ILE A 125 -4.22 4.16 -17.45
CA ILE A 125 -4.76 5.46 -17.10
C ILE A 125 -6.16 5.61 -17.71
N GLY A 126 -7.11 5.96 -16.86
CA GLY A 126 -8.47 6.35 -17.27
C GLY A 126 -8.64 7.85 -17.10
N PHE A 127 -9.35 8.49 -18.02
CA PHE A 127 -9.55 9.94 -18.02
C PHE A 127 -10.82 10.34 -18.75
N ALA A 128 -11.31 11.55 -18.52
CA ALA A 128 -12.32 12.18 -19.34
C ALA A 128 -11.63 13.09 -20.37
N ASP A 129 -11.94 12.91 -21.65
CA ASP A 129 -11.47 13.79 -22.72
C ASP A 129 -12.38 15.02 -22.80
N TYR A 130 -11.93 16.14 -22.25
CA TYR A 130 -12.70 17.38 -22.21
C TYR A 130 -13.08 17.89 -23.60
N ASN A 131 -12.21 17.70 -24.59
CA ASN A 131 -12.43 18.16 -25.95
C ASN A 131 -13.41 17.25 -26.73
N ASP A 132 -13.67 16.04 -26.24
CA ASP A 132 -14.65 15.11 -26.81
C ASP A 132 -15.82 14.88 -25.81
N SER A 133 -16.47 15.96 -25.41
CA SER A 133 -17.67 15.95 -24.54
C SER A 133 -17.44 15.24 -23.18
N SER A 134 -16.21 15.23 -22.67
CA SER A 134 -15.80 14.55 -21.45
C SER A 134 -16.08 13.03 -21.46
N LYS A 135 -16.03 12.41 -22.62
CA LYS A 135 -16.11 10.94 -22.75
C LYS A 135 -15.04 10.23 -21.95
N GLY A 136 -15.38 9.06 -21.43
CA GLY A 136 -14.42 8.21 -20.72
C GLY A 136 -13.50 7.47 -21.69
N LYS A 137 -12.19 7.73 -21.57
CA LYS A 137 -11.14 7.11 -22.39
C LYS A 137 -10.06 6.49 -21.50
N SER A 138 -9.28 5.58 -22.06
CA SER A 138 -8.11 4.98 -21.38
C SER A 138 -6.97 4.76 -22.36
N SER A 139 -5.75 4.82 -21.81
CA SER A 139 -4.53 4.42 -22.49
C SER A 139 -3.66 3.56 -21.57
N SER A 140 -2.82 2.71 -22.13
CA SER A 140 -1.81 1.94 -21.40
C SER A 140 -0.45 2.59 -21.54
N LEU A 141 0.26 2.75 -20.43
CA LEU A 141 1.57 3.38 -20.37
C LEU A 141 2.62 2.34 -20.01
N ALA A 142 3.58 2.11 -20.90
CA ALA A 142 4.73 1.25 -20.65
C ALA A 142 5.93 2.10 -20.22
N VAL A 143 6.50 1.81 -19.06
CA VAL A 143 7.74 2.43 -18.62
C VAL A 143 8.89 1.57 -19.10
N THR A 144 9.76 2.13 -19.92
CA THR A 144 11.02 1.48 -20.32
C THR A 144 12.10 1.91 -19.34
N GLY A 145 12.56 0.96 -18.55
CA GLY A 145 13.64 1.18 -17.57
C GLY A 145 14.96 1.53 -18.24
N GLY A 146 15.87 2.09 -17.47
CA GLY A 146 17.21 2.51 -17.88
C GLY A 146 17.49 3.95 -17.46
N SER A 147 18.58 4.52 -17.94
CA SER A 147 19.02 5.88 -17.57
C SER A 147 18.10 7.01 -18.08
N THR A 148 17.12 6.73 -18.91
CA THR A 148 16.28 7.75 -19.56
C THR A 148 14.86 7.83 -19.01
N ASN A 149 14.40 6.85 -18.23
CA ASN A 149 13.04 6.82 -17.63
C ASN A 149 11.96 7.27 -18.62
N THR A 150 11.88 6.63 -19.79
CA THR A 150 10.91 6.99 -20.82
C THR A 150 9.59 6.24 -20.64
N VAL A 151 8.49 6.91 -20.97
CA VAL A 151 7.16 6.33 -21.00
C VAL A 151 6.70 6.23 -22.44
N ALA A 152 6.23 5.05 -22.87
CA ALA A 152 5.57 4.86 -24.15
C ALA A 152 4.06 4.75 -23.94
N ALA A 153 3.30 5.63 -24.56
CA ALA A 153 1.84 5.58 -24.55
C ALA A 153 1.31 4.59 -25.59
N GLY A 154 0.36 3.76 -25.20
CA GLY A 154 -0.40 2.90 -26.11
C GLY A 154 -1.56 3.62 -26.80
N SER A 155 -2.38 2.86 -27.52
CA SER A 155 -3.60 3.38 -28.12
C SER A 155 -4.58 3.91 -27.06
N VAL A 156 -5.38 4.89 -27.48
CA VAL A 156 -6.48 5.41 -26.65
C VAL A 156 -7.77 4.67 -27.02
N TYR A 157 -8.47 4.19 -26.02
CA TYR A 157 -9.73 3.45 -26.13
C TYR A 157 -10.86 4.25 -25.50
N GLU A 158 -11.93 4.51 -26.25
CA GLU A 158 -13.17 5.05 -25.69
C GLU A 158 -13.97 3.92 -25.04
N TRP A 159 -14.36 4.10 -23.78
CA TRP A 159 -15.16 3.12 -23.03
C TRP A 159 -16.45 3.72 -22.46
N GLU A 160 -16.58 5.05 -22.39
CA GLU A 160 -17.82 5.73 -22.01
C GLU A 160 -18.12 6.84 -23.00
N ALA A 161 -19.29 6.75 -23.64
CA ALA A 161 -19.71 7.70 -24.66
C ALA A 161 -20.33 9.00 -24.09
N GLY A 162 -20.64 9.00 -22.80
CA GLY A 162 -21.19 10.16 -22.08
C GLY A 162 -20.15 10.91 -21.27
N ASP A 163 -20.53 12.05 -20.68
CA ASP A 163 -19.69 12.80 -19.72
C ASP A 163 -19.43 11.94 -18.48
N MET A 164 -18.19 11.56 -18.30
CA MET A 164 -17.71 10.75 -17.18
C MET A 164 -17.19 11.64 -16.05
N ARG A 165 -17.60 11.33 -14.80
CA ARG A 165 -17.18 12.08 -13.61
C ARG A 165 -16.70 11.17 -12.49
N PHE A 166 -15.88 11.71 -11.61
CA PHE A 166 -15.48 11.09 -10.33
C PHE A 166 -14.89 9.68 -10.47
N LEU A 167 -14.02 9.48 -11.46
CA LEU A 167 -13.40 8.20 -11.74
C LEU A 167 -12.51 7.73 -10.61
N SER A 168 -12.66 6.48 -10.21
CA SER A 168 -11.68 5.70 -9.48
C SER A 168 -11.47 4.34 -10.14
N MET A 169 -10.29 3.76 -9.95
CA MET A 169 -9.90 2.50 -10.57
C MET A 169 -9.27 1.57 -9.54
N ALA A 170 -9.47 0.27 -9.72
CA ALA A 170 -8.80 -0.77 -8.95
C ALA A 170 -8.38 -1.92 -9.87
N TYR A 171 -7.34 -2.64 -9.49
CA TYR A 171 -6.89 -3.85 -10.16
C TYR A 171 -7.25 -5.07 -9.30
N ASP A 172 -7.86 -6.06 -9.93
CA ASP A 172 -8.15 -7.37 -9.34
C ASP A 172 -7.07 -8.37 -9.79
N PRO A 173 -6.16 -8.79 -8.91
CA PRO A 173 -5.09 -9.71 -9.26
C PRO A 173 -5.57 -11.15 -9.54
N ASP A 174 -6.70 -11.56 -8.98
CA ASP A 174 -7.22 -12.92 -9.16
C ASP A 174 -7.74 -13.14 -10.58
N THR A 175 -8.47 -12.18 -11.11
CA THR A 175 -9.02 -12.24 -12.45
C THR A 175 -8.19 -11.47 -13.47
N GLN A 176 -7.17 -10.74 -13.02
CA GLN A 176 -6.33 -9.86 -13.85
C GLN A 176 -7.15 -8.82 -14.62
N ARG A 177 -8.12 -8.22 -13.95
CA ARG A 177 -9.03 -7.22 -14.52
C ARG A 177 -8.82 -5.86 -13.90
N VAL A 178 -9.06 -4.82 -14.70
CA VAL A 178 -9.13 -3.44 -14.23
C VAL A 178 -10.59 -3.02 -14.11
N ILE A 179 -10.94 -2.48 -12.97
CA ILE A 179 -12.29 -2.04 -12.65
C ILE A 179 -12.33 -0.52 -12.66
N TYR A 180 -13.32 0.02 -13.35
CA TYR A 180 -13.63 1.45 -13.44
C TYR A 180 -14.89 1.71 -12.66
N HIS A 181 -14.83 2.64 -11.73
CA HIS A 181 -15.95 3.09 -10.93
C HIS A 181 -16.10 4.60 -11.12
N TYR A 182 -17.25 5.04 -11.59
CA TYR A 182 -17.47 6.43 -12.00
C TYR A 182 -18.93 6.86 -11.90
N ALA A 183 -19.17 8.17 -11.99
CA ALA A 183 -20.49 8.72 -12.20
C ALA A 183 -20.73 8.92 -13.69
N ASP A 184 -21.78 8.34 -14.21
CA ASP A 184 -22.26 8.54 -15.58
C ASP A 184 -23.18 9.76 -15.61
N ASN A 185 -22.65 10.92 -16.03
CA ASN A 185 -23.43 12.15 -16.10
C ASN A 185 -24.49 12.12 -17.22
N GLY A 186 -24.25 11.31 -18.25
CA GLY A 186 -25.26 11.03 -19.28
C GLY A 186 -26.46 10.28 -18.72
N ASN A 187 -26.32 9.66 -17.53
CA ASN A 187 -27.36 8.93 -16.82
C ASN A 187 -27.51 9.45 -15.37
N ASN A 188 -27.81 10.73 -15.21
CA ASN A 188 -28.08 11.39 -13.93
C ASN A 188 -26.98 11.30 -12.86
N ASN A 189 -25.73 11.16 -13.24
CA ASN A 189 -24.57 10.89 -12.37
C ASN A 189 -24.72 9.60 -11.54
N TYR A 190 -25.40 8.60 -12.03
CA TYR A 190 -25.56 7.34 -11.32
C TYR A 190 -24.22 6.62 -11.21
N CYS A 191 -24.06 5.92 -10.07
CA CYS A 191 -22.87 5.12 -9.82
C CYS A 191 -22.83 3.94 -10.81
N THR A 192 -21.80 3.94 -11.63
CA THR A 192 -21.63 3.00 -12.73
C THR A 192 -20.26 2.33 -12.61
N TRP A 193 -20.18 1.06 -12.99
CA TRP A 193 -18.90 0.36 -13.12
C TRP A 193 -18.74 -0.26 -14.50
N ARG A 194 -17.49 -0.46 -14.87
CA ARG A 194 -17.04 -1.30 -15.98
C ARG A 194 -15.86 -2.15 -15.56
N VAL A 195 -15.70 -3.27 -16.22
CA VAL A 195 -14.53 -4.15 -16.10
C VAL A 195 -13.80 -4.15 -17.43
N SER A 196 -12.48 -4.05 -17.37
CA SER A 196 -11.62 -4.16 -18.55
C SER A 196 -10.67 -5.36 -18.42
N GLU A 197 -10.56 -6.12 -19.50
CA GLU A 197 -9.46 -7.00 -19.77
C GLU A 197 -8.34 -6.22 -20.44
N VAL A 198 -7.11 -6.43 -20.01
CA VAL A 198 -5.92 -5.78 -20.59
C VAL A 198 -4.98 -6.88 -21.08
N GLU A 199 -4.67 -6.87 -22.36
CA GLU A 199 -3.73 -7.80 -22.96
C GLU A 199 -2.26 -7.39 -22.68
N ASN A 200 -1.32 -8.28 -22.95
CA ASN A 200 0.10 -8.04 -22.69
C ASN A 200 0.68 -6.87 -23.52
N ASP A 201 0.13 -6.62 -24.70
CA ASP A 201 0.53 -5.50 -25.58
C ASP A 201 -0.12 -4.17 -25.16
N GLY A 202 -1.06 -4.19 -24.19
CA GLY A 202 -1.79 -3.04 -23.71
C GLY A 202 -3.13 -2.79 -24.42
N THR A 203 -3.58 -3.71 -25.29
CA THR A 203 -4.94 -3.70 -25.85
C THR A 203 -5.98 -3.87 -24.73
N MET A 204 -7.07 -3.13 -24.79
CA MET A 204 -8.10 -3.13 -23.76
C MET A 204 -9.48 -3.48 -24.32
N HIS A 205 -10.18 -4.38 -23.60
CA HIS A 205 -11.56 -4.78 -23.91
C HIS A 205 -12.45 -4.47 -22.70
N PHE A 206 -13.54 -3.76 -22.94
CA PHE A 206 -14.43 -3.26 -21.89
C PHE A 206 -15.76 -3.99 -21.86
N SER A 207 -16.28 -4.28 -20.66
CA SER A 207 -17.66 -4.69 -20.47
C SER A 207 -18.63 -3.56 -20.86
N SER A 208 -19.93 -3.88 -20.98
CA SER A 208 -20.98 -2.84 -21.00
C SER A 208 -20.99 -2.07 -19.68
N PRO A 209 -21.44 -0.78 -19.67
CA PRO A 209 -21.64 -0.03 -18.43
C PRO A 209 -22.76 -0.66 -17.59
N ASN A 210 -22.57 -0.71 -16.30
CA ASN A 210 -23.54 -1.27 -15.37
C ASN A 210 -23.82 -0.28 -14.24
N VAL A 211 -25.03 0.26 -14.22
CA VAL A 211 -25.51 1.08 -13.10
C VAL A 211 -25.85 0.17 -11.94
N TYR A 212 -25.30 0.43 -10.77
CA TYR A 212 -25.56 -0.37 -9.59
C TYR A 212 -26.23 0.43 -8.46
N TYR A 213 -26.15 1.75 -8.52
CA TYR A 213 -26.82 2.63 -7.57
C TYR A 213 -27.41 3.82 -8.28
N SER A 214 -28.74 3.87 -8.30
CA SER A 214 -29.52 4.87 -9.06
C SER A 214 -29.78 6.14 -8.27
N ALA A 215 -28.73 6.66 -7.61
CA ALA A 215 -28.70 8.02 -7.06
C ALA A 215 -27.37 8.68 -7.46
N ALA A 216 -27.38 10.01 -7.48
CA ALA A 216 -26.23 10.77 -7.97
C ALA A 216 -25.01 10.62 -7.06
N MET A 217 -23.89 10.25 -7.63
CA MET A 217 -22.59 10.39 -7.00
C MET A 217 -22.24 11.89 -6.91
N GLY A 218 -21.96 12.37 -5.71
CA GLY A 218 -21.83 13.81 -5.49
C GLY A 218 -20.42 14.37 -5.62
N GLN A 219 -19.41 13.54 -5.41
CA GLN A 219 -18.02 13.95 -5.33
C GLN A 219 -17.09 12.79 -5.75
N GLN A 220 -15.77 13.01 -5.66
CA GLN A 220 -14.75 12.02 -5.97
C GLN A 220 -15.00 10.71 -5.21
N SER A 221 -14.96 9.60 -5.94
CA SER A 221 -15.07 8.25 -5.40
C SER A 221 -13.70 7.62 -5.15
N SER A 222 -13.71 6.49 -4.43
CA SER A 222 -12.53 5.66 -4.20
C SER A 222 -12.86 4.19 -4.45
N ALA A 223 -11.90 3.45 -4.96
CA ALA A 223 -11.98 2.00 -5.09
C ALA A 223 -10.65 1.39 -4.65
N VAL A 224 -10.70 0.34 -3.84
CA VAL A 224 -9.52 -0.41 -3.38
C VAL A 224 -9.78 -1.89 -3.50
N TYR A 225 -8.71 -2.68 -3.67
CA TYR A 225 -8.80 -4.12 -3.69
C TYR A 225 -8.41 -4.69 -2.32
N ASP A 226 -9.33 -5.46 -1.73
CA ASP A 226 -9.11 -6.27 -0.53
C ASP A 226 -8.48 -7.59 -0.95
N THR A 227 -7.17 -7.72 -0.74
CA THR A 227 -6.39 -8.89 -1.14
C THR A 227 -6.65 -10.12 -0.28
N THR A 228 -7.21 -9.96 0.90
CA THR A 228 -7.52 -11.08 1.81
C THR A 228 -8.82 -11.77 1.43
N ASN A 229 -9.82 -10.98 1.02
CA ASN A 229 -11.14 -11.50 0.72
C ASN A 229 -11.47 -11.49 -0.78
N ASN A 230 -10.52 -11.10 -1.62
CA ASN A 230 -10.59 -11.10 -3.08
C ASN A 230 -11.80 -10.31 -3.62
N ARG A 231 -11.87 -9.03 -3.29
CA ARG A 231 -12.97 -8.15 -3.71
C ARG A 231 -12.56 -6.70 -3.80
N ILE A 232 -13.30 -5.96 -4.61
CA ILE A 232 -13.19 -4.50 -4.67
C ILE A 232 -14.10 -3.90 -3.59
N VAL A 233 -13.62 -2.90 -2.88
CA VAL A 233 -14.45 -2.05 -2.02
C VAL A 233 -14.62 -0.71 -2.71
N PHE A 234 -15.84 -0.38 -3.10
CA PHE A 234 -16.23 0.91 -3.66
C PHE A 234 -16.74 1.83 -2.57
N MET A 235 -16.34 3.09 -2.61
CA MET A 235 -16.78 4.11 -1.67
C MET A 235 -17.05 5.40 -2.40
N TRP A 236 -18.21 6.02 -2.14
CA TRP A 236 -18.61 7.25 -2.82
C TRP A 236 -19.51 8.13 -1.97
N PRO A 237 -19.39 9.47 -2.06
CA PRO A 237 -20.38 10.39 -1.54
C PRO A 237 -21.68 10.29 -2.33
N ASN A 238 -22.79 10.04 -1.64
CA ASN A 238 -24.12 10.01 -2.21
C ASN A 238 -24.74 11.40 -2.13
N GLY A 239 -24.65 12.15 -3.22
CA GLY A 239 -25.03 13.56 -3.22
C GLY A 239 -24.25 14.36 -2.18
N THR A 240 -24.96 15.03 -1.27
CA THR A 240 -24.39 15.82 -0.18
C THR A 240 -24.73 15.25 1.21
N SER A 241 -25.23 14.02 1.28
CA SER A 241 -25.92 13.52 2.47
C SER A 241 -25.17 12.46 3.25
N GLU A 242 -24.33 11.67 2.60
CA GLU A 242 -23.66 10.54 3.24
C GLU A 242 -22.51 9.99 2.38
N LEU A 243 -21.59 9.28 3.02
CA LEU A 243 -20.60 8.44 2.38
C LEU A 243 -21.11 6.99 2.38
N ARG A 244 -21.15 6.36 1.22
CA ARG A 244 -21.57 4.97 1.04
C ARG A 244 -20.45 4.07 0.61
N SER A 245 -20.63 2.78 0.85
CA SER A 245 -19.76 1.73 0.34
C SER A 245 -20.54 0.51 -0.14
N THR A 246 -19.96 -0.23 -1.05
CA THR A 246 -20.36 -1.59 -1.41
C THR A 246 -19.12 -2.40 -1.78
N THR A 247 -19.23 -3.72 -1.75
CA THR A 247 -18.18 -4.61 -2.23
C THR A 247 -18.55 -5.16 -3.61
N GLY A 248 -17.55 -5.59 -4.37
CA GLY A 248 -17.76 -6.23 -5.66
C GLY A 248 -16.73 -7.34 -5.88
N THR A 249 -17.21 -8.52 -6.27
CA THR A 249 -16.37 -9.64 -6.68
C THR A 249 -16.41 -9.76 -8.20
N VAL A 250 -15.26 -9.70 -8.84
CA VAL A 250 -15.16 -9.89 -10.28
C VAL A 250 -15.36 -11.36 -10.62
N THR A 251 -16.29 -11.65 -11.51
CA THR A 251 -16.44 -12.98 -12.11
C THR A 251 -15.64 -13.00 -13.41
N GLY A 252 -14.57 -13.79 -13.42
CA GLY A 252 -13.71 -13.97 -14.59
C GLY A 252 -14.41 -14.70 -15.73
N GLY A 253 -13.79 -14.71 -16.90
CA GLY A 253 -14.27 -15.31 -18.14
C GLY A 253 -14.85 -14.27 -19.12
N ASN A 254 -15.56 -14.71 -20.14
CA ASN A 254 -16.02 -13.86 -21.25
C ASN A 254 -17.05 -12.79 -20.87
N THR A 255 -17.54 -12.73 -19.65
CA THR A 255 -18.62 -11.82 -19.22
C THR A 255 -18.13 -10.56 -18.54
N ASN A 256 -16.89 -10.52 -18.02
CA ASN A 256 -16.32 -9.35 -17.33
C ASN A 256 -17.38 -8.64 -16.46
N SER A 257 -17.93 -9.35 -15.47
CA SER A 257 -19.02 -8.85 -14.62
C SER A 257 -18.61 -8.76 -13.16
N LEU A 258 -19.36 -7.95 -12.39
CA LEU A 258 -19.21 -7.84 -10.93
C LEU A 258 -20.47 -8.38 -10.24
N THR A 259 -20.27 -9.23 -9.25
CA THR A 259 -21.31 -9.54 -8.26
C THR A 259 -21.15 -8.56 -7.10
N LEU A 260 -22.16 -7.77 -6.85
CA LEU A 260 -22.14 -6.73 -5.81
C LEU A 260 -22.70 -7.23 -4.50
N GLY A 261 -22.10 -6.78 -3.43
CA GLY A 261 -22.56 -6.99 -2.07
C GLY A 261 -23.58 -5.94 -1.61
N ASN A 262 -23.78 -5.87 -0.30
CA ASN A 262 -24.72 -4.93 0.31
C ASN A 262 -24.15 -3.51 0.29
N THR A 263 -25.01 -2.54 -0.06
CA THR A 263 -24.67 -1.11 0.04
C THR A 263 -24.88 -0.63 1.47
N GLN A 264 -23.88 0.00 2.04
CA GLN A 264 -23.84 0.42 3.44
C GLN A 264 -23.52 1.91 3.56
N THR A 265 -24.01 2.56 4.61
CA THR A 265 -23.57 3.89 4.99
C THR A 265 -22.27 3.78 5.81
N VAL A 266 -21.24 4.50 5.37
CA VAL A 266 -19.96 4.65 6.08
C VAL A 266 -20.05 5.79 7.08
N GLU A 267 -20.59 6.95 6.63
CA GLU A 267 -20.73 8.15 7.44
C GLU A 267 -21.90 8.99 6.93
N SER A 268 -22.59 9.65 7.85
CA SER A 268 -23.69 10.57 7.54
C SER A 268 -23.22 12.01 7.49
N GLY A 269 -23.79 12.82 6.61
CA GLY A 269 -23.48 14.23 6.44
C GLY A 269 -22.82 14.55 5.10
N SER A 270 -22.52 15.81 4.91
CA SER A 270 -21.88 16.29 3.69
C SER A 270 -20.43 15.80 3.63
N ILE A 271 -20.12 14.96 2.66
CA ILE A 271 -18.79 14.38 2.48
C ILE A 271 -18.19 14.87 1.17
N GLY A 272 -16.94 15.29 1.21
CA GLY A 272 -16.16 15.70 0.04
C GLY A 272 -14.78 15.08 0.03
N HIS A 273 -14.09 15.18 -1.09
CA HIS A 273 -12.68 14.84 -1.24
C HIS A 273 -12.27 13.51 -0.56
N THR A 274 -12.61 12.40 -1.18
CA THR A 274 -12.31 11.07 -0.61
C THR A 274 -11.00 10.49 -1.15
N SER A 275 -10.30 9.71 -0.32
CA SER A 275 -9.19 8.84 -0.71
C SER A 275 -9.18 7.61 0.18
N ALA A 276 -8.96 6.44 -0.41
CA ALA A 276 -8.95 5.20 0.35
C ALA A 276 -7.70 4.39 0.05
N LEU A 277 -7.37 3.52 1.01
CA LEU A 277 -6.29 2.55 0.89
C LEU A 277 -6.70 1.19 1.48
N TRP A 278 -6.02 0.15 1.04
CA TRP A 278 -6.03 -1.17 1.65
C TRP A 278 -4.79 -1.33 2.54
N HIS A 279 -5.02 -1.59 3.83
CA HIS A 279 -3.96 -1.86 4.81
C HIS A 279 -3.76 -3.38 4.93
N SER A 280 -2.85 -3.94 4.12
CA SER A 280 -2.71 -5.39 3.98
C SER A 280 -2.29 -6.12 5.27
N ALA A 281 -1.45 -5.49 6.12
CA ALA A 281 -1.02 -6.12 7.37
C ALA A 281 -2.14 -6.22 8.43
N ALA A 282 -3.10 -5.29 8.42
CA ALA A 282 -4.24 -5.31 9.33
C ALA A 282 -5.52 -5.84 8.69
N GLU A 283 -5.50 -6.12 7.38
CA GLU A 283 -6.65 -6.58 6.60
C GLU A 283 -7.85 -5.63 6.71
N LYS A 284 -7.58 -4.33 6.54
CA LYS A 284 -8.57 -3.25 6.70
C LYS A 284 -8.61 -2.33 5.49
N THR A 285 -9.82 -1.92 5.14
CA THR A 285 -10.04 -0.77 4.25
C THR A 285 -10.06 0.50 5.08
N ILE A 286 -9.32 1.54 4.69
CA ILE A 286 -9.36 2.83 5.36
C ILE A 286 -9.75 3.89 4.34
N ILE A 287 -10.76 4.67 4.65
CA ILE A 287 -11.18 5.82 3.84
C ILE A 287 -10.97 7.11 4.60
N PHE A 288 -10.38 8.08 3.93
CA PHE A 288 -10.16 9.46 4.38
C PHE A 288 -11.07 10.38 3.60
N TYR A 289 -11.62 11.39 4.27
CA TYR A 289 -12.56 12.31 3.65
C TYR A 289 -12.64 13.65 4.38
N GLN A 290 -13.12 14.67 3.66
CA GLN A 290 -13.56 15.93 4.23
C GLN A 290 -14.99 15.76 4.78
N HIS A 291 -15.20 16.15 6.02
CA HIS A 291 -16.54 16.11 6.65
C HIS A 291 -17.12 17.52 6.77
N GLY A 292 -18.03 17.89 5.85
CA GLY A 292 -18.64 19.21 5.78
C GLY A 292 -19.41 19.62 7.03
N GLY A 293 -20.13 18.68 7.66
CA GLY A 293 -20.84 18.91 8.91
C GLY A 293 -19.93 19.12 10.14
N GLN A 294 -18.63 18.91 10.00
CA GLN A 294 -17.59 19.07 11.05
C GLN A 294 -16.56 20.12 10.64
N SER A 295 -17.01 21.28 10.20
CA SER A 295 -16.15 22.39 9.79
C SER A 295 -15.19 22.06 8.63
N ASN A 296 -15.53 21.12 7.78
CA ASN A 296 -14.69 20.59 6.70
C ASN A 296 -13.39 19.91 7.19
N ASN A 297 -13.33 19.50 8.44
CA ASN A 297 -12.15 18.80 8.97
C ASN A 297 -11.95 17.45 8.29
N GLY A 298 -10.73 16.95 8.36
CA GLY A 298 -10.38 15.64 7.84
C GLY A 298 -10.75 14.53 8.81
N TYR A 299 -11.51 13.56 8.32
CA TYR A 299 -11.96 12.39 9.05
C TYR A 299 -11.53 11.10 8.34
N TYR A 300 -11.56 9.99 9.07
CA TYR A 300 -11.39 8.66 8.52
C TYR A 300 -12.35 7.66 9.16
N SER A 301 -12.63 6.58 8.45
CA SER A 301 -13.31 5.40 8.95
C SER A 301 -12.55 4.15 8.53
N VAL A 302 -12.55 3.13 9.37
CA VAL A 302 -11.90 1.85 9.15
C VAL A 302 -12.94 0.77 8.89
N GLY A 303 -12.85 0.11 7.74
CA GLY A 303 -13.72 -0.98 7.33
C GLY A 303 -13.08 -2.34 7.56
N THR A 304 -13.85 -3.24 8.16
CA THR A 304 -13.51 -4.65 8.31
C THR A 304 -14.50 -5.47 7.50
N HIS A 305 -14.03 -6.39 6.68
CA HIS A 305 -14.92 -7.31 5.97
C HIS A 305 -15.84 -8.05 6.93
N ASN A 306 -17.14 -8.14 6.60
CA ASN A 306 -18.17 -8.68 7.49
C ASN A 306 -18.25 -10.22 7.53
N GLY A 307 -17.38 -10.92 6.81
CA GLY A 307 -17.34 -12.38 6.74
C GLY A 307 -18.45 -13.02 5.88
N GLN A 308 -19.26 -12.20 5.19
CA GLN A 308 -20.35 -12.66 4.32
C GLN A 308 -19.90 -12.73 2.86
N THR A 309 -20.74 -13.29 2.01
CA THR A 309 -20.54 -13.41 0.55
C THR A 309 -21.81 -13.10 -0.22
N GLY A 310 -21.68 -12.86 -1.53
CA GLY A 310 -22.82 -12.56 -2.40
C GLY A 310 -23.49 -11.23 -2.03
N SER A 311 -24.80 -11.18 -2.07
CA SER A 311 -25.56 -9.94 -1.79
C SER A 311 -25.52 -9.46 -0.33
N SER A 312 -25.02 -10.26 0.60
CA SER A 312 -24.79 -9.89 2.00
C SER A 312 -23.38 -9.45 2.30
N ASP A 313 -22.48 -9.55 1.33
CA ASP A 313 -21.10 -9.13 1.42
C ASP A 313 -20.99 -7.61 1.69
N GLY A 314 -20.04 -7.19 2.50
CA GLY A 314 -19.85 -5.78 2.84
C GLY A 314 -18.79 -5.56 3.89
N GLN A 315 -18.72 -4.33 4.35
CA GLN A 315 -17.77 -3.90 5.37
C GLN A 315 -18.51 -3.49 6.65
N ASN A 316 -17.96 -3.85 7.80
CA ASN A 316 -18.34 -3.23 9.06
C ASN A 316 -17.45 -2.00 9.26
N TRP A 317 -18.05 -0.82 9.31
CA TRP A 317 -17.32 0.44 9.42
C TRP A 317 -17.23 0.90 10.88
N SER A 318 -16.04 1.37 11.28
CA SER A 318 -15.85 2.03 12.57
C SER A 318 -16.59 3.38 12.64
N THR A 319 -16.78 3.88 13.84
CA THR A 319 -17.16 5.29 14.01
C THR A 319 -16.07 6.19 13.41
N ALA A 320 -16.50 7.26 12.75
CA ALA A 320 -15.62 8.26 12.17
C ALA A 320 -14.74 8.93 13.22
N ALA A 321 -13.47 9.09 12.92
CA ALA A 321 -12.52 9.79 13.78
C ALA A 321 -11.76 10.87 12.99
N ALA A 322 -11.49 12.02 13.64
CA ALA A 322 -10.79 13.12 13.02
C ALA A 322 -9.28 12.84 12.94
N PHE A 323 -8.65 13.18 11.81
CA PHE A 323 -7.18 13.24 11.70
C PHE A 323 -6.66 14.67 11.57
N THR A 324 -7.54 15.67 11.39
CA THR A 324 -7.20 17.10 11.48
C THR A 324 -8.19 17.83 12.38
N SER A 325 -7.79 18.98 12.88
CA SER A 325 -8.66 19.95 13.56
C SER A 325 -8.92 21.19 12.71
N THR A 326 -8.45 21.20 11.46
CA THR A 326 -8.61 22.28 10.48
C THR A 326 -9.36 21.76 9.27
N GLY A 327 -10.00 22.66 8.53
CA GLY A 327 -10.67 22.32 7.27
C GLY A 327 -9.65 21.84 6.23
N ILE A 328 -10.04 20.81 5.47
CA ILE A 328 -9.19 20.26 4.41
C ILE A 328 -9.90 20.22 3.07
N THR A 329 -9.13 20.14 2.01
CA THR A 329 -9.57 19.72 0.67
C THR A 329 -8.50 18.81 0.04
N ASN A 330 -8.79 18.22 -1.12
CA ASN A 330 -7.80 17.44 -1.90
C ASN A 330 -7.02 16.43 -1.03
N VAL A 331 -7.70 15.44 -0.52
CA VAL A 331 -7.08 14.39 0.29
C VAL A 331 -6.51 13.29 -0.61
N GLY A 332 -5.30 12.82 -0.28
CA GLY A 332 -4.65 11.64 -0.83
C GLY A 332 -4.18 10.71 0.28
N SER A 333 -4.15 9.42 0.05
CA SER A 333 -3.67 8.46 1.04
C SER A 333 -2.92 7.31 0.38
N VAL A 334 -1.99 6.72 1.12
CA VAL A 334 -1.24 5.56 0.69
C VAL A 334 -0.83 4.72 1.90
N TYR A 335 -0.72 3.43 1.69
CA TYR A 335 -0.17 2.50 2.68
C TYR A 335 1.31 2.25 2.39
N ASP A 336 2.15 2.59 3.36
CA ASP A 336 3.56 2.23 3.41
C ASP A 336 3.67 0.81 3.96
N SER A 337 3.77 -0.16 3.07
CA SER A 337 3.84 -1.57 3.45
C SER A 337 5.17 -1.97 4.08
N TYR A 338 6.22 -1.17 3.90
CA TYR A 338 7.52 -1.39 4.52
C TYR A 338 7.51 -1.06 6.01
N ASN A 339 6.95 0.08 6.36
CA ASN A 339 6.85 0.55 7.74
C ASN A 339 5.54 0.17 8.43
N GLU A 340 4.58 -0.42 7.69
CA GLU A 340 3.21 -0.68 8.15
C GLU A 340 2.54 0.60 8.66
N ARG A 341 2.63 1.68 7.89
CA ARG A 341 2.07 2.98 8.24
C ARG A 341 1.08 3.47 7.20
N VAL A 342 0.11 4.18 7.69
CA VAL A 342 -0.82 4.95 6.88
C VAL A 342 -0.23 6.33 6.69
N VAL A 343 -0.17 6.80 5.45
CA VAL A 343 0.21 8.19 5.14
C VAL A 343 -0.96 8.87 4.47
N VAL A 344 -1.39 10.00 5.02
CA VAL A 344 -2.44 10.84 4.46
C VAL A 344 -1.88 12.23 4.18
N ALA A 345 -2.11 12.73 2.96
CA ALA A 345 -1.78 14.09 2.57
C ALA A 345 -3.06 14.89 2.29
N TYR A 346 -3.04 16.18 2.53
CA TYR A 346 -4.19 17.04 2.37
C TYR A 346 -3.77 18.50 2.18
N ARG A 347 -4.66 19.27 1.55
CA ARG A 347 -4.58 20.73 1.50
C ARG A 347 -5.25 21.29 2.74
N ASP A 348 -4.54 22.04 3.56
CA ASP A 348 -5.04 22.67 4.77
C ASP A 348 -5.63 24.04 4.46
N THR A 349 -6.95 24.15 4.44
CA THR A 349 -7.64 25.40 4.13
C THR A 349 -7.57 26.40 5.27
N GLY A 350 -7.30 25.95 6.49
CA GLY A 350 -7.06 26.79 7.66
C GLY A 350 -5.65 27.39 7.70
N ASN A 351 -4.75 26.90 6.85
CA ASN A 351 -3.35 27.33 6.80
C ASN A 351 -2.93 27.70 5.36
N SER A 352 -3.54 28.71 4.81
CA SER A 352 -3.21 29.28 3.48
C SER A 352 -3.22 28.26 2.34
N ASN A 353 -4.03 27.22 2.43
CA ASN A 353 -4.12 26.13 1.46
C ASN A 353 -2.80 25.35 1.25
N HIS A 354 -1.92 25.36 2.22
CA HIS A 354 -0.66 24.62 2.15
C HIS A 354 -0.88 23.10 2.13
N GLY A 355 0.09 22.37 1.58
CA GLY A 355 0.11 20.93 1.55
C GLY A 355 0.77 20.33 2.78
N TYR A 356 0.03 19.49 3.52
CA TYR A 356 0.51 18.76 4.69
C TYR A 356 0.34 17.26 4.52
N ALA A 357 1.19 16.50 5.19
CA ALA A 357 1.03 15.05 5.34
C ALA A 357 1.16 14.64 6.80
N ARG A 358 0.49 13.56 7.16
CA ARG A 358 0.59 12.88 8.46
C ARG A 358 0.84 11.41 8.27
N VAL A 359 1.61 10.84 9.20
CA VAL A 359 1.85 9.40 9.29
C VAL A 359 1.12 8.87 10.51
N GLY A 360 0.52 7.69 10.37
CA GLY A 360 -0.19 7.06 11.47
C GLY A 360 0.05 5.56 11.54
N SER A 361 0.00 5.01 12.75
CA SER A 361 -0.01 3.58 13.03
C SER A 361 -1.43 3.13 13.37
N LEU A 362 -1.92 2.10 12.67
CA LEU A 362 -3.23 1.51 12.91
C LEU A 362 -3.14 0.44 14.01
N SER A 363 -4.06 0.49 14.96
CA SER A 363 -4.28 -0.58 15.95
C SER A 363 -5.78 -0.80 16.12
N GLY A 364 -6.26 -1.99 15.75
CA GLY A 364 -7.69 -2.25 15.64
C GLY A 364 -8.36 -1.34 14.62
N GLU A 365 -9.18 -0.41 15.06
CA GLU A 365 -9.87 0.59 14.24
C GLU A 365 -9.41 2.03 14.52
N THR A 366 -8.36 2.20 15.32
CA THR A 366 -7.85 3.50 15.73
C THR A 366 -6.48 3.76 15.13
N ILE A 367 -6.28 4.96 14.56
CA ILE A 367 -4.99 5.40 14.05
C ILE A 367 -4.36 6.37 15.07
N THR A 368 -3.16 6.04 15.53
CA THR A 368 -2.31 6.95 16.32
C THR A 368 -1.46 7.77 15.37
N TRP A 369 -1.68 9.07 15.38
CA TRP A 369 -1.07 10.00 14.45
C TRP A 369 0.20 10.67 14.99
N GLY A 370 1.22 10.76 14.13
CA GLY A 370 2.34 11.68 14.33
C GLY A 370 1.98 13.13 14.02
N THR A 371 2.95 14.02 14.12
CA THR A 371 2.79 15.45 13.80
C THR A 371 2.62 15.64 12.30
N ALA A 372 1.74 16.59 11.91
CA ALA A 372 1.61 16.99 10.51
C ALA A 372 2.88 17.72 10.03
N VAL A 373 3.36 17.34 8.85
CA VAL A 373 4.56 17.93 8.23
C VAL A 373 4.19 18.53 6.88
N GLY A 374 4.56 19.80 6.67
CA GLY A 374 4.31 20.50 5.41
C GLY A 374 5.22 19.98 4.30
N PHE A 375 4.66 19.55 3.17
CA PHE A 375 5.41 19.24 1.96
C PHE A 375 5.38 20.42 0.96
N ASN A 376 4.35 21.27 1.00
CA ASN A 376 4.29 22.53 0.27
C ASN A 376 3.77 23.63 1.20
N THR A 377 4.67 24.42 1.77
CA THR A 377 4.36 25.49 2.74
C THR A 377 4.56 26.89 2.18
N ASN A 378 4.96 27.01 0.92
CA ASN A 378 5.20 28.27 0.26
C ASN A 378 4.15 28.61 -0.80
N GLY A 379 3.18 27.71 -1.02
CA GLY A 379 2.20 27.84 -2.06
C GLY A 379 0.89 27.14 -1.77
N ASP A 380 -0.14 27.52 -2.50
CA ASP A 380 -1.42 26.81 -2.54
C ASP A 380 -1.21 25.45 -3.24
N THR A 381 -1.71 24.39 -2.63
CA THR A 381 -1.55 23.01 -3.10
C THR A 381 -2.86 22.51 -3.70
N ASP A 382 -2.82 21.99 -4.91
CA ASP A 382 -4.01 21.43 -5.54
C ASP A 382 -3.71 20.07 -6.21
N HIS A 383 -4.76 19.33 -6.56
CA HIS A 383 -4.71 18.08 -7.36
C HIS A 383 -3.65 17.05 -6.93
N MET A 384 -3.45 16.84 -5.62
CA MET A 384 -2.43 15.90 -5.16
C MET A 384 -2.79 14.44 -5.40
N ARG A 385 -1.75 13.63 -5.64
CA ARG A 385 -1.79 12.16 -5.71
C ARG A 385 -0.58 11.57 -4.99
N MET A 386 -0.76 10.35 -4.50
CA MET A 386 0.29 9.67 -3.74
C MET A 386 0.49 8.25 -4.26
N ALA A 387 1.72 7.78 -4.18
CA ALA A 387 2.09 6.40 -4.42
C ALA A 387 3.17 5.95 -3.43
N PHE A 388 3.20 4.67 -3.11
CA PHE A 388 4.29 4.04 -2.37
C PHE A 388 5.23 3.35 -3.35
N ASP A 389 6.49 3.70 -3.30
CA ASP A 389 7.55 3.02 -4.04
C ASP A 389 8.17 1.94 -3.16
N ALA A 390 7.77 0.69 -3.40
CA ALA A 390 8.27 -0.46 -2.65
C ALA A 390 9.73 -0.79 -2.95
N SER A 391 10.32 -0.22 -4.02
CA SER A 391 11.73 -0.45 -4.35
C SER A 391 12.68 0.39 -3.50
N THR A 392 12.26 1.59 -3.15
CA THR A 392 13.03 2.53 -2.33
C THR A 392 12.44 2.75 -0.93
N ASN A 393 11.26 2.17 -0.66
CA ASN A 393 10.49 2.35 0.58
C ASN A 393 10.17 3.82 0.88
N ASN A 394 9.82 4.55 -0.15
CA ASN A 394 9.49 5.96 -0.08
C ASN A 394 8.06 6.24 -0.54
N ILE A 395 7.52 7.35 -0.09
CA ILE A 395 6.26 7.91 -0.58
C ILE A 395 6.55 8.93 -1.67
N VAL A 396 5.87 8.84 -2.78
CA VAL A 396 5.91 9.87 -3.83
C VAL A 396 4.62 10.67 -3.74
N ILE A 397 4.74 12.00 -3.65
CA ILE A 397 3.61 12.94 -3.69
C ILE A 397 3.78 13.83 -4.91
N SER A 398 2.81 13.78 -5.83
CA SER A 398 2.68 14.74 -6.94
C SER A 398 1.53 15.69 -6.64
N TYR A 399 1.70 16.96 -6.98
CA TYR A 399 0.72 18.02 -6.72
C TYR A 399 0.88 19.17 -7.68
N VAL A 400 -0.13 20.00 -7.78
CA VAL A 400 -0.04 21.30 -8.47
C VAL A 400 0.32 22.36 -7.45
N ASP A 401 1.40 23.11 -7.71
CA ASP A 401 1.80 24.26 -6.92
C ASP A 401 1.28 25.55 -7.59
N ALA A 402 0.17 26.09 -7.09
CA ALA A 402 -0.47 27.25 -7.68
C ALA A 402 0.43 28.53 -7.65
N ASN A 403 1.38 28.58 -6.72
CA ASN A 403 2.34 29.69 -6.66
C ASN A 403 3.49 29.54 -7.66
N ASN A 404 3.65 28.36 -8.26
CA ASN A 404 4.60 28.10 -9.35
C ASN A 404 3.86 27.99 -10.69
N SER A 405 3.10 29.01 -11.06
CA SER A 405 2.34 29.06 -12.33
C SER A 405 1.37 27.89 -12.55
N GLY A 406 1.04 27.11 -11.51
CA GLY A 406 0.21 25.91 -11.60
C GLY A 406 0.95 24.71 -12.22
N GLU A 407 2.27 24.69 -12.16
CA GLU A 407 3.08 23.57 -12.63
C GLU A 407 2.93 22.35 -11.71
N ALA A 408 3.08 21.17 -12.32
CA ALA A 408 3.11 19.92 -11.58
C ALA A 408 4.44 19.80 -10.84
N SER A 409 4.37 19.53 -9.55
CA SER A 409 5.53 19.35 -8.68
C SER A 409 5.52 17.98 -8.05
N VAL A 410 6.69 17.43 -7.76
CA VAL A 410 6.84 16.15 -7.10
C VAL A 410 7.83 16.21 -5.95
N LYS A 411 7.53 15.49 -4.88
CA LYS A 411 8.43 15.26 -3.74
C LYS A 411 8.46 13.80 -3.34
N VAL A 412 9.58 13.39 -2.82
CA VAL A 412 9.74 12.09 -2.16
C VAL A 412 9.66 12.29 -0.66
N GLY A 413 8.88 11.46 0.01
CA GLY A 413 8.73 11.43 1.46
C GLY A 413 9.28 10.13 2.04
N LYS A 414 10.06 10.22 3.12
CA LYS A 414 10.55 9.08 3.87
C LYS A 414 9.90 9.02 5.24
N VAL A 415 9.24 7.90 5.51
CA VAL A 415 8.55 7.64 6.78
C VAL A 415 9.53 7.14 7.83
N ASN A 416 9.41 7.66 9.05
CA ASN A 416 10.04 7.12 10.25
C ASN A 416 8.96 6.44 11.12
N ALA A 417 9.00 5.11 11.18
CA ALA A 417 8.02 4.33 11.92
C ALA A 417 8.13 4.47 13.45
N THR A 418 9.26 4.97 13.97
CA THR A 418 9.49 5.04 15.41
C THR A 418 8.63 6.11 16.07
N ASP A 419 8.42 7.23 15.38
CA ASP A 419 7.69 8.40 15.89
C ASP A 419 6.53 8.83 14.98
N ASN A 420 6.24 8.06 13.94
CA ASN A 420 5.25 8.39 12.91
C ASN A 420 5.51 9.76 12.25
N SER A 421 6.77 10.09 12.01
CA SER A 421 7.14 11.30 11.27
C SER A 421 7.42 11.00 9.79
N ILE A 422 7.47 12.04 8.98
CA ILE A 422 7.86 11.99 7.58
C ILE A 422 8.78 13.16 7.26
N SER A 423 9.82 12.91 6.48
CA SER A 423 10.70 13.95 5.93
C SER A 423 10.55 14.00 4.41
N PHE A 424 10.68 15.17 3.81
CA PHE A 424 10.50 15.37 2.38
C PHE A 424 11.77 15.85 1.71
N SER A 425 12.01 15.36 0.48
CA SER A 425 13.06 15.85 -0.42
C SER A 425 12.83 17.30 -0.83
N SER A 426 13.82 17.88 -1.52
CA SER A 426 13.60 19.06 -2.33
C SER A 426 12.52 18.79 -3.39
N LYS A 427 11.80 19.83 -3.78
CA LYS A 427 10.80 19.81 -4.85
C LYS A 427 11.49 19.68 -6.21
N VAL A 428 10.86 18.95 -7.13
CA VAL A 428 11.18 18.95 -8.56
C VAL A 428 9.90 19.33 -9.31
N ASP A 429 10.04 20.24 -10.26
CA ASP A 429 8.98 20.75 -11.13
C ASP A 429 9.13 20.19 -12.54
#